data_cd57cad0dbd5f60cf624f3c2bd573122
#
_entry.id   cd57cad0dbd5f60cf624f3c2bd573122
#
_cell.length_a   1.000
_cell.length_b   1.000
_cell.length_c   1.000
_cell.angle_alpha   90.00
_cell.angle_beta   90.00
_cell.angle_gamma   90.00
#
_symmetry.space_group_name_H-M   'P 1'
#
loop_
_entity.id
_entity.type
_entity.pdbx_description
1 polymer ?
#
loop_
_entity_poly.entity_id
_entity_poly.type
_entity_poly.pdbx_seq_one_letter_code
_entity_poly.pdbx_strand_id
1 'polypeptide(L)'
;MSVKSLAEKFDNILFLVPLGLKKWFESKGIYNVRELDWWDSLIIQETLITFAPVQHWSARGLFDRNETLWGAWHFKNKFHSFIHLGDTGYTDDFKAIKEKLGPVDLAAIPIGAYEPRWIMEFSHINPEEAVMTFLDLEASKAIGMAWGTFILTDEPVTEPPRQLLKELKKYNIPNEDFFTLKHGESYLID
;
A
#
# COMPACT_ATOMS: atom_id res chain seq x y z
N MET A 1 3.89 16.50 9.68
CA MET A 1 2.81 17.30 10.29
C MET A 1 1.60 16.45 10.64
N SER A 2 1.10 15.60 9.76
CA SER A 2 -0.12 14.80 9.95
C SER A 2 -0.14 13.94 11.23
N VAL A 3 0.95 13.22 11.55
CA VAL A 3 1.01 12.36 12.76
C VAL A 3 0.93 13.18 14.07
N LYS A 4 1.52 14.38 14.12
CA LYS A 4 1.37 15.26 15.30
C LYS A 4 -0.07 15.72 15.47
N SER A 5 -0.68 16.21 14.41
CA SER A 5 -2.08 16.66 14.45
C SER A 5 -3.04 15.53 14.84
N LEU A 6 -2.76 14.29 14.41
CA LEU A 6 -3.55 13.13 14.84
C LEU A 6 -3.33 12.83 16.33
N ALA A 7 -2.08 12.84 16.81
CA ALA A 7 -1.77 12.60 18.22
C ALA A 7 -2.34 13.68 19.15
N GLU A 8 -2.37 14.94 18.69
CA GLU A 8 -2.99 16.05 19.42
C GLU A 8 -4.52 15.99 19.44
N LYS A 9 -5.12 15.39 18.40
CA LYS A 9 -6.58 15.29 18.27
C LYS A 9 -7.18 14.09 18.99
N PHE A 10 -6.42 13.02 19.15
CA PHE A 10 -6.89 11.73 19.70
C PHE A 10 -5.92 11.22 20.77
N ASP A 11 -6.27 11.35 22.03
CA ASP A 11 -5.43 11.02 23.18
C ASP A 11 -4.97 9.54 23.24
N ASN A 12 -5.76 8.62 22.68
CA ASN A 12 -5.51 7.18 22.74
C ASN A 12 -5.14 6.56 21.38
N ILE A 13 -4.75 7.36 20.39
CA ILE A 13 -4.35 6.83 19.09
C ILE A 13 -3.11 5.94 19.23
N LEU A 14 -3.17 4.73 18.69
CA LEU A 14 -2.02 3.84 18.54
C LEU A 14 -1.48 3.94 17.11
N PHE A 15 -0.19 4.23 16.99
CA PHE A 15 0.50 4.21 15.70
C PHE A 15 1.19 2.85 15.52
N LEU A 16 0.80 2.13 14.48
CA LEU A 16 1.52 0.96 13.99
C LEU A 16 2.50 1.43 12.93
N VAL A 17 3.74 1.06 13.07
CA VAL A 17 4.83 1.56 12.21
C VAL A 17 5.79 0.43 11.85
N PRO A 18 6.49 0.54 10.71
CA PRO A 18 7.58 -0.38 10.38
C PRO A 18 8.71 -0.36 11.41
N LEU A 19 9.40 -1.47 11.56
CA LEU A 19 10.57 -1.61 12.43
C LEU A 19 11.61 -0.50 12.14
N GLY A 20 12.17 0.07 13.22
CA GLY A 20 13.13 1.17 13.19
C GLY A 20 12.50 2.58 13.26
N LEU A 21 11.19 2.73 13.06
CA LEU A 21 10.54 4.05 12.95
C LEU A 21 10.07 4.63 14.29
N LYS A 22 9.93 3.82 15.33
CA LYS A 22 9.44 4.23 16.66
C LYS A 22 10.25 5.39 17.25
N LYS A 23 11.57 5.33 17.17
CA LYS A 23 12.46 6.40 17.68
C LYS A 23 12.16 7.76 17.06
N TRP A 24 11.78 7.79 15.77
CA TRP A 24 11.39 9.03 15.12
C TRP A 24 10.07 9.58 15.71
N PHE A 25 9.07 8.73 15.96
CA PHE A 25 7.83 9.14 16.63
C PHE A 25 8.08 9.66 18.04
N GLU A 26 8.89 8.96 18.83
CA GLU A 26 9.29 9.38 20.18
C GLU A 26 10.00 10.73 20.18
N SER A 27 10.85 11.00 19.17
CA SER A 27 11.50 12.32 19.00
C SER A 27 10.51 13.46 18.72
N LYS A 28 9.25 13.13 18.36
CA LYS A 28 8.15 14.10 18.18
C LYS A 28 7.19 14.15 19.37
N GLY A 29 7.52 13.45 20.47
CA GLY A 29 6.69 13.37 21.67
C GLY A 29 5.51 12.39 21.55
N ILE A 30 5.55 11.47 20.60
CA ILE A 30 4.51 10.46 20.36
C ILE A 30 5.02 9.12 20.83
N TYR A 31 4.46 8.58 21.93
CA TYR A 31 4.96 7.38 22.61
C TYR A 31 4.06 6.15 22.43
N ASN A 32 2.79 6.35 22.09
CA ASN A 32 1.87 5.22 21.82
C ASN A 32 2.09 4.65 20.42
N VAL A 33 3.24 4.00 20.25
CA VAL A 33 3.76 3.49 18.97
C VAL A 33 4.20 2.05 19.13
N ARG A 34 3.77 1.18 18.21
CA ARG A 34 4.22 -0.20 18.12
C ARG A 34 4.84 -0.46 16.75
N GLU A 35 6.08 -0.95 16.77
CA GLU A 35 6.79 -1.40 15.58
C GLU A 35 6.42 -2.83 15.25
N LEU A 36 6.37 -3.13 13.95
CA LEU A 36 6.23 -4.47 13.41
C LEU A 36 7.35 -4.74 12.39
N ASP A 37 7.91 -5.95 12.47
CA ASP A 37 8.76 -6.53 11.43
C ASP A 37 7.88 -7.20 10.36
N TRP A 38 8.46 -7.56 9.21
CA TRP A 38 7.75 -8.32 8.19
C TRP A 38 7.21 -9.63 8.77
N TRP A 39 5.95 -9.89 8.48
CA TRP A 39 5.14 -11.01 8.96
C TRP A 39 4.74 -10.94 10.43
N ASP A 40 5.13 -9.89 11.15
CA ASP A 40 4.56 -9.63 12.47
C ASP A 40 3.08 -9.31 12.36
N SER A 41 2.33 -9.78 13.36
CA SER A 41 0.88 -9.57 13.43
C SER A 41 0.45 -9.20 14.84
N LEU A 42 -0.62 -8.45 14.93
CA LEU A 42 -1.30 -8.18 16.20
C LEU A 42 -2.81 -8.08 15.99
N ILE A 43 -3.55 -8.32 17.06
CA ILE A 43 -5.00 -8.16 17.05
C ILE A 43 -5.35 -6.87 17.78
N ILE A 44 -6.10 -5.99 17.09
CA ILE A 44 -6.70 -4.79 17.68
C ILE A 44 -8.21 -4.95 17.53
N GLN A 45 -8.91 -4.96 18.66
CA GLN A 45 -10.31 -5.35 18.74
C GLN A 45 -10.53 -6.72 18.08
N GLU A 46 -11.30 -6.83 17.00
CA GLU A 46 -11.55 -8.09 16.30
C GLU A 46 -10.79 -8.18 14.94
N THR A 47 -9.81 -7.30 14.72
CA THR A 47 -9.06 -7.21 13.46
C THR A 47 -7.63 -7.69 13.66
N LEU A 48 -7.24 -8.72 12.95
CA LEU A 48 -5.84 -9.13 12.80
C LEU A 48 -5.18 -8.18 11.80
N ILE A 49 -4.09 -7.54 12.23
CA ILE A 49 -3.28 -6.64 11.40
C ILE A 49 -1.93 -7.29 11.21
N THR A 50 -1.52 -7.48 9.96
CA THR A 50 -0.22 -8.07 9.60
C THR A 50 0.58 -7.07 8.76
N PHE A 51 1.86 -6.91 9.08
CA PHE A 51 2.78 -6.15 8.26
C PHE A 51 3.51 -7.10 7.31
N ALA A 52 3.43 -6.88 6.00
CA ALA A 52 3.96 -7.78 4.98
C ALA A 52 5.05 -7.11 4.13
N PRO A 53 6.04 -7.87 3.61
CA PRO A 53 7.06 -7.34 2.73
C PRO A 53 6.49 -6.90 1.38
N VAL A 54 7.15 -5.92 0.77
CA VAL A 54 7.00 -5.50 -0.63
C VAL A 54 8.34 -4.99 -1.13
N GLN A 55 8.51 -4.83 -2.43
CA GLN A 55 9.76 -4.37 -3.02
C GLN A 55 9.82 -2.85 -3.09
N HIS A 56 10.48 -2.23 -2.13
CA HIS A 56 10.69 -0.77 -2.09
C HIS A 56 11.99 -0.44 -1.32
N TRP A 57 12.02 0.73 -0.73
CA TRP A 57 13.10 1.21 0.15
C TRP A 57 12.57 2.31 1.09
N SER A 58 13.36 2.71 2.08
CA SER A 58 13.01 3.80 2.98
C SER A 58 14.15 4.82 3.13
N ALA A 59 13.80 6.09 3.24
CA ALA A 59 14.66 7.17 3.70
C ALA A 59 13.83 8.36 4.15
N ARG A 60 14.35 9.14 5.11
CA ARG A 60 13.82 10.45 5.51
C ARG A 60 14.83 11.56 5.32
N GLY A 61 16.09 11.23 5.23
CA GLY A 61 17.22 12.14 5.06
C GLY A 61 18.23 11.59 4.04
N LEU A 62 19.41 12.20 4.01
CA LEU A 62 20.45 11.83 3.05
C LEU A 62 21.25 10.59 3.47
N PHE A 63 21.20 10.20 4.76
CA PHE A 63 22.10 9.20 5.34
C PHE A 63 21.38 8.06 6.07
N ASP A 64 20.05 7.97 5.98
CA ASP A 64 19.22 7.01 6.70
C ASP A 64 18.52 6.00 5.77
N ARG A 65 19.10 5.77 4.56
CA ARG A 65 18.52 4.84 3.60
C ARG A 65 18.47 3.42 4.18
N ASN A 66 17.28 2.83 4.16
CA ASN A 66 16.97 1.48 4.66
C ASN A 66 17.25 1.28 6.17
N GLU A 67 17.32 2.34 6.97
CA GLU A 67 17.40 2.24 8.43
C GLU A 67 16.05 1.89 9.08
N THR A 68 14.95 2.05 8.36
CA THR A 68 13.62 1.61 8.76
C THR A 68 13.05 0.65 7.73
N LEU A 69 12.17 -0.27 8.12
CA LEU A 69 11.48 -1.12 7.16
C LEU A 69 10.40 -0.34 6.39
N TRP A 70 9.92 -0.96 5.34
CA TRP A 70 8.79 -0.58 4.49
C TRP A 70 7.94 -1.82 4.24
N GLY A 71 6.68 -1.67 3.80
CA GLY A 71 5.83 -2.84 3.59
C GLY A 71 4.36 -2.51 3.38
N ALA A 72 3.60 -3.55 3.20
CA ALA A 72 2.16 -3.53 3.09
C ALA A 72 1.48 -3.77 4.46
N TRP A 73 0.29 -3.22 4.61
CA TRP A 73 -0.56 -3.45 5.77
C TRP A 73 -1.77 -4.28 5.37
N HIS A 74 -1.89 -5.47 5.96
CA HIS A 74 -3.04 -6.36 5.77
C HIS A 74 -3.92 -6.34 7.03
N PHE A 75 -5.22 -6.20 6.81
CA PHE A 75 -6.25 -6.17 7.84
C PHE A 75 -7.24 -7.29 7.56
N LYS A 76 -7.56 -8.11 8.56
CA LYS A 76 -8.51 -9.20 8.44
C LYS A 76 -9.38 -9.32 9.68
N ASN A 77 -10.68 -9.30 9.49
CA ASN A 77 -11.65 -9.66 10.53
C ASN A 77 -12.49 -10.86 10.06
N LYS A 78 -13.55 -11.18 10.78
CA LYS A 78 -14.42 -12.31 10.44
C LYS A 78 -15.25 -12.14 9.17
N PHE A 79 -15.34 -10.93 8.64
CA PHE A 79 -16.18 -10.60 7.48
C PHE A 79 -15.34 -10.29 6.24
N HIS A 80 -14.30 -9.49 6.39
CA HIS A 80 -13.54 -8.91 5.29
C HIS A 80 -12.05 -8.91 5.55
N SER A 81 -11.31 -8.88 4.45
CA SER A 81 -9.87 -8.67 4.40
C SER A 81 -9.52 -7.51 3.46
N PHE A 82 -8.58 -6.68 3.88
CA PHE A 82 -8.10 -5.54 3.11
C PHE A 82 -6.57 -5.51 3.15
N ILE A 83 -5.93 -5.17 2.03
CA ILE A 83 -4.51 -4.90 1.99
C ILE A 83 -4.22 -3.55 1.35
N HIS A 84 -3.34 -2.77 1.98
CA HIS A 84 -2.76 -1.54 1.43
C HIS A 84 -1.29 -1.81 1.14
N LEU A 85 -0.91 -1.83 -0.14
CA LEU A 85 0.44 -2.23 -0.54
C LEU A 85 1.52 -1.17 -0.25
N GLY A 86 1.14 0.11 -0.09
CA GLY A 86 2.13 1.19 -0.11
C GLY A 86 2.71 1.36 -1.51
N ASP A 87 3.93 1.89 -1.61
CA ASP A 87 4.67 1.92 -2.86
C ASP A 87 5.47 0.63 -3.01
N THR A 88 5.53 0.07 -4.22
CA THR A 88 6.21 -1.20 -4.47
C THR A 88 6.57 -1.37 -5.95
N GLY A 89 7.72 -2.01 -6.22
CA GLY A 89 7.99 -2.68 -7.48
C GLY A 89 7.24 -4.01 -7.56
N TYR A 90 7.21 -4.63 -8.76
CA TYR A 90 6.61 -5.95 -8.93
C TYR A 90 7.54 -7.05 -8.38
N THR A 91 6.98 -7.93 -7.54
CA THR A 91 7.74 -8.93 -6.79
C THR A 91 6.92 -10.20 -6.52
N ASP A 92 7.60 -11.32 -6.32
CA ASP A 92 6.97 -12.58 -5.90
C ASP A 92 6.41 -12.53 -4.45
N ASP A 93 6.68 -11.46 -3.70
CA ASP A 93 6.09 -11.26 -2.37
C ASP A 93 4.56 -11.25 -2.41
N PHE A 94 3.92 -10.83 -3.52
CA PHE A 94 2.46 -10.83 -3.65
C PHE A 94 1.89 -12.24 -3.60
N LYS A 95 2.54 -13.21 -4.24
CA LYS A 95 2.18 -14.63 -4.15
C LYS A 95 2.39 -15.17 -2.74
N ALA A 96 3.52 -14.81 -2.10
CA ALA A 96 3.81 -15.20 -0.73
C ALA A 96 2.79 -14.60 0.27
N ILE A 97 2.34 -13.35 0.05
CA ILE A 97 1.26 -12.71 0.82
C ILE A 97 -0.03 -13.53 0.69
N LYS A 98 -0.44 -13.86 -0.54
CA LYS A 98 -1.63 -14.69 -0.78
C LYS A 98 -1.51 -16.08 -0.16
N GLU A 99 -0.36 -16.73 -0.28
CA GLU A 99 -0.13 -18.06 0.32
C GLU A 99 -0.24 -18.04 1.85
N LYS A 100 0.29 -17.00 2.50
CA LYS A 100 0.31 -16.89 3.98
C LYS A 100 -0.99 -16.33 4.57
N LEU A 101 -1.60 -15.35 3.94
CA LEU A 101 -2.72 -14.59 4.48
C LEU A 101 -4.08 -14.96 3.85
N GLY A 102 -4.03 -15.68 2.72
CA GLY A 102 -5.18 -16.01 1.89
C GLY A 102 -5.50 -14.92 0.87
N PRO A 103 -6.48 -15.14 -0.01
CA PRO A 103 -6.96 -14.11 -0.93
C PRO A 103 -7.57 -12.94 -0.16
N VAL A 104 -7.60 -11.74 -0.77
CA VAL A 104 -8.11 -10.53 -0.13
C VAL A 104 -9.39 -10.04 -0.80
N ASP A 105 -10.33 -9.50 -0.01
CA ASP A 105 -11.58 -8.96 -0.56
C ASP A 105 -11.34 -7.64 -1.28
N LEU A 106 -10.44 -6.79 -0.75
CA LEU A 106 -10.08 -5.52 -1.35
C LEU A 106 -8.58 -5.25 -1.23
N ALA A 107 -7.95 -4.84 -2.34
CA ALA A 107 -6.56 -4.39 -2.37
C ALA A 107 -6.47 -2.92 -2.80
N ALA A 108 -5.68 -2.11 -2.08
CA ALA A 108 -5.23 -0.81 -2.55
C ALA A 108 -3.85 -0.97 -3.21
N ILE A 109 -3.81 -0.81 -4.54
CA ILE A 109 -2.65 -1.10 -5.38
C ILE A 109 -2.16 0.20 -6.03
N PRO A 110 -0.87 0.58 -5.90
CA PRO A 110 -0.34 1.77 -6.57
C PRO A 110 -0.36 1.60 -8.09
N ILE A 111 -0.66 2.67 -8.82
CA ILE A 111 -0.72 2.67 -10.29
C ILE A 111 0.01 3.85 -10.93
N GLY A 112 0.66 4.71 -10.15
CA GLY A 112 1.37 5.92 -10.61
C GLY A 112 2.83 5.93 -10.21
N ALA A 113 3.55 6.95 -10.67
CA ALA A 113 4.97 7.15 -10.45
C ALA A 113 5.86 6.05 -11.07
N TYR A 114 5.56 5.62 -12.31
CA TYR A 114 6.22 4.49 -12.94
C TYR A 114 7.18 4.85 -14.09
N GLU A 115 7.21 6.09 -14.58
CA GLU A 115 8.13 6.51 -15.65
C GLU A 115 9.27 7.43 -15.14
N PRO A 116 10.48 7.32 -15.70
CA PRO A 116 10.90 6.34 -16.71
C PRO A 116 11.18 4.95 -16.10
N ARG A 117 10.74 3.89 -16.77
CA ARG A 117 10.79 2.51 -16.25
C ARG A 117 12.16 2.07 -15.77
N TRP A 118 13.24 2.41 -16.48
CA TRP A 118 14.62 2.00 -16.12
C TRP A 118 15.11 2.51 -14.76
N ILE A 119 14.44 3.53 -14.18
CA ILE A 119 14.69 3.98 -12.80
C ILE A 119 13.61 3.44 -11.86
N MET A 120 12.34 3.50 -12.30
CA MET A 120 11.19 3.36 -11.42
C MET A 120 10.78 1.90 -11.19
N GLU A 121 11.07 0.99 -12.11
CA GLU A 121 10.61 -0.42 -12.07
C GLU A 121 10.98 -1.17 -10.79
N PHE A 122 12.10 -0.83 -10.17
CA PHE A 122 12.49 -1.46 -8.91
C PHE A 122 11.56 -1.10 -7.75
N SER A 123 11.02 0.12 -7.73
CA SER A 123 10.28 0.66 -6.57
C SER A 123 8.81 0.94 -6.85
N HIS A 124 8.42 1.00 -8.11
CA HIS A 124 7.07 1.39 -8.52
C HIS A 124 6.56 0.52 -9.68
N ILE A 125 5.44 -0.12 -9.45
CA ILE A 125 4.73 -0.89 -10.48
C ILE A 125 4.04 0.06 -11.46
N ASN A 126 3.99 -0.34 -12.73
CA ASN A 126 3.15 0.29 -13.74
C ASN A 126 1.73 -0.32 -13.73
N PRO A 127 0.77 0.22 -14.51
CA PRO A 127 -0.58 -0.32 -14.54
C PRO A 127 -0.71 -1.78 -15.00
N GLU A 128 0.18 -2.29 -15.87
CA GLU A 128 0.21 -3.72 -16.23
C GLU A 128 0.63 -4.57 -15.03
N GLU A 129 1.72 -4.21 -14.37
CA GLU A 129 2.20 -4.89 -13.16
C GLU A 129 1.19 -4.78 -12.00
N ALA A 130 0.42 -3.69 -11.93
CA ALA A 130 -0.67 -3.56 -10.97
C ALA A 130 -1.78 -4.58 -11.22
N VAL A 131 -2.12 -4.85 -12.48
CA VAL A 131 -3.06 -5.93 -12.85
C VAL A 131 -2.49 -7.30 -12.52
N MET A 132 -1.21 -7.55 -12.77
CA MET A 132 -0.55 -8.80 -12.36
C MET A 132 -0.56 -8.96 -10.84
N THR A 133 -0.28 -7.90 -10.09
CA THR A 133 -0.35 -7.88 -8.62
C THR A 133 -1.77 -8.22 -8.10
N PHE A 134 -2.81 -7.66 -8.73
CA PHE A 134 -4.20 -7.99 -8.44
C PHE A 134 -4.48 -9.49 -8.60
N LEU A 135 -3.98 -10.10 -9.68
CA LEU A 135 -4.12 -11.52 -9.93
C LEU A 135 -3.30 -12.39 -8.95
N ASP A 136 -2.05 -12.00 -8.65
CA ASP A 136 -1.18 -12.73 -7.73
C ASP A 136 -1.70 -12.74 -6.28
N LEU A 137 -2.36 -11.65 -5.86
CA LEU A 137 -3.04 -11.54 -4.56
C LEU A 137 -4.38 -12.32 -4.53
N GLU A 138 -4.88 -12.78 -5.69
CA GLU A 138 -6.25 -13.29 -5.84
C GLU A 138 -7.28 -12.34 -5.19
N ALA A 139 -7.10 -11.03 -5.40
CA ALA A 139 -7.99 -10.04 -4.84
C ALA A 139 -9.35 -10.06 -5.52
N SER A 140 -10.45 -9.97 -4.74
CA SER A 140 -11.81 -9.90 -5.31
C SER A 140 -12.07 -8.55 -5.95
N LYS A 141 -11.57 -7.47 -5.33
CA LYS A 141 -11.63 -6.09 -5.82
C LYS A 141 -10.31 -5.38 -5.58
N ALA A 142 -10.02 -4.37 -6.39
CA ALA A 142 -8.89 -3.47 -6.15
C ALA A 142 -9.23 -2.01 -6.45
N ILE A 143 -8.57 -1.12 -5.70
CA ILE A 143 -8.60 0.33 -5.92
C ILE A 143 -7.20 0.78 -6.32
N GLY A 144 -7.09 1.42 -7.47
CA GLY A 144 -5.86 2.07 -7.93
C GLY A 144 -5.56 3.33 -7.11
N MET A 145 -4.40 3.37 -6.45
CA MET A 145 -3.96 4.49 -5.62
C MET A 145 -2.64 5.10 -6.12
N ALA A 146 -2.12 6.10 -5.38
CA ALA A 146 -0.85 6.78 -5.66
C ALA A 146 -0.77 7.42 -7.05
N TRP A 147 -1.86 8.08 -7.51
CA TRP A 147 -1.94 8.80 -8.78
C TRP A 147 -2.71 10.13 -8.63
N GLY A 148 -2.57 11.01 -9.61
CA GLY A 148 -3.47 12.16 -9.78
C GLY A 148 -3.20 13.38 -8.88
N THR A 149 -2.26 13.33 -7.93
CA THR A 149 -2.04 14.40 -6.95
C THR A 149 -0.80 15.23 -7.24
N PHE A 150 0.33 14.59 -7.50
CA PHE A 150 1.62 15.26 -7.70
C PHE A 150 2.27 14.81 -9.01
N ILE A 151 2.96 15.73 -9.67
CA ILE A 151 3.86 15.41 -10.81
C ILE A 151 5.19 14.97 -10.19
N LEU A 152 5.40 13.68 -10.07
CA LEU A 152 6.60 13.09 -9.47
C LEU A 152 7.52 12.45 -10.51
N THR A 153 6.97 12.07 -11.65
CA THR A 153 7.58 11.23 -12.69
C THR A 153 7.16 11.71 -14.08
N ASP A 154 7.63 11.06 -15.14
CA ASP A 154 7.48 11.54 -16.51
C ASP A 154 6.08 11.29 -17.10
N GLU A 155 5.31 10.33 -16.58
CA GLU A 155 3.95 10.11 -17.07
C GLU A 155 2.99 11.25 -16.64
N PRO A 156 2.04 11.63 -17.49
CA PRO A 156 1.00 12.60 -17.14
C PRO A 156 0.17 12.14 -15.94
N VAL A 157 -0.11 13.03 -14.98
CA VAL A 157 -0.85 12.69 -13.70
C VAL A 157 -2.19 12.00 -13.92
N THR A 158 -2.81 12.17 -15.07
CA THR A 158 -4.11 11.55 -15.42
C THR A 158 -3.97 10.28 -16.27
N GLU A 159 -2.75 9.90 -16.61
CA GLU A 159 -2.49 8.73 -17.47
C GLU A 159 -2.70 7.39 -16.74
N PRO A 160 -2.31 7.20 -15.47
CA PRO A 160 -2.39 5.91 -14.81
C PRO A 160 -3.76 5.23 -14.88
N PRO A 161 -4.92 5.89 -14.63
CA PRO A 161 -6.24 5.27 -14.79
C PRO A 161 -6.55 4.83 -16.23
N ARG A 162 -6.06 5.58 -17.22
CA ARG A 162 -6.29 5.25 -18.63
C ARG A 162 -5.50 4.00 -19.04
N GLN A 163 -4.27 3.89 -18.59
CA GLN A 163 -3.44 2.71 -18.82
C GLN A 163 -4.03 1.51 -18.08
N LEU A 164 -4.46 1.67 -16.83
CA LEU A 164 -5.13 0.61 -16.08
C LEU A 164 -6.31 0.02 -16.87
N LEU A 165 -7.20 0.85 -17.41
CA LEU A 165 -8.34 0.38 -18.21
C LEU A 165 -7.92 -0.43 -19.45
N LYS A 166 -6.79 -0.07 -20.10
CA LYS A 166 -6.25 -0.83 -21.23
C LYS A 166 -5.75 -2.21 -20.79
N GLU A 167 -5.03 -2.25 -19.68
CA GLU A 167 -4.47 -3.49 -19.15
C GLU A 167 -5.58 -4.41 -18.63
N LEU A 168 -6.59 -3.90 -17.93
CA LEU A 168 -7.75 -4.68 -17.51
C LEU A 168 -8.43 -5.36 -18.71
N LYS A 169 -8.61 -4.63 -19.80
CA LYS A 169 -9.17 -5.19 -21.05
C LYS A 169 -8.27 -6.29 -21.63
N LYS A 170 -6.95 -6.10 -21.62
CA LYS A 170 -5.97 -7.08 -22.10
C LYS A 170 -6.04 -8.39 -21.33
N TYR A 171 -6.22 -8.31 -20.01
CA TYR A 171 -6.32 -9.46 -19.11
C TYR A 171 -7.75 -9.98 -18.92
N ASN A 172 -8.76 -9.41 -19.63
CA ASN A 172 -10.18 -9.75 -19.52
C ASN A 172 -10.74 -9.61 -18.08
N ILE A 173 -10.29 -8.59 -17.35
CA ILE A 173 -10.78 -8.27 -15.99
C ILE A 173 -11.86 -7.19 -16.11
N PRO A 174 -13.03 -7.37 -15.45
CA PRO A 174 -14.08 -6.36 -15.41
C PRO A 174 -13.59 -5.06 -14.74
N ASN A 175 -14.01 -3.91 -15.27
CA ASN A 175 -13.61 -2.62 -14.71
C ASN A 175 -14.13 -2.38 -13.29
N GLU A 176 -15.19 -3.07 -12.90
CA GLU A 176 -15.75 -3.06 -11.55
C GLU A 176 -14.95 -3.89 -10.53
N ASP A 177 -14.00 -4.70 -10.99
CA ASP A 177 -13.14 -5.51 -10.11
C ASP A 177 -11.85 -4.79 -9.77
N PHE A 178 -11.35 -3.94 -10.69
CA PHE A 178 -10.22 -3.07 -10.39
C PHE A 178 -10.47 -1.68 -10.98
N PHE A 179 -10.65 -0.70 -10.12
CA PHE A 179 -11.08 0.65 -10.48
C PHE A 179 -10.30 1.73 -9.74
N THR A 180 -10.54 2.99 -10.10
CA THR A 180 -9.99 4.16 -9.41
C THR A 180 -11.12 4.99 -8.81
N LEU A 181 -10.86 5.61 -7.67
CA LEU A 181 -11.75 6.57 -7.04
C LEU A 181 -11.29 8.00 -7.32
N LYS A 182 -12.21 8.93 -7.44
CA LYS A 182 -11.90 10.36 -7.44
C LYS A 182 -11.48 10.79 -6.04
N HIS A 183 -10.68 11.85 -5.95
CA HIS A 183 -10.33 12.42 -4.65
C HIS A 183 -11.58 12.79 -3.85
N GLY A 184 -11.69 12.26 -2.63
CA GLY A 184 -12.86 12.42 -1.76
C GLY A 184 -14.00 11.44 -1.99
N GLU A 185 -13.93 10.59 -3.01
CA GLU A 185 -14.88 9.50 -3.22
C GLU A 185 -14.61 8.34 -2.25
N SER A 186 -15.65 7.60 -1.89
CA SER A 186 -15.55 6.43 -1.01
C SER A 186 -16.20 5.20 -1.64
N TYR A 187 -15.69 4.03 -1.27
CA TYR A 187 -16.22 2.73 -1.66
C TYR A 187 -16.51 1.91 -0.39
N LEU A 188 -17.63 1.22 -0.37
CA LEU A 188 -18.01 0.29 0.69
C LEU A 188 -17.88 -1.15 0.17
N ILE A 189 -17.29 -2.02 0.96
CA ILE A 189 -17.25 -3.47 0.70
C ILE A 189 -18.56 -4.03 1.27
N ASP A 190 -19.34 -4.70 0.44
CA ASP A 190 -20.58 -5.37 0.83
C ASP A 190 -20.31 -6.77 1.40
#